data_98a57bb68a39314dab7d547566c45b9b
#
_entry.id   98a57bb68a39314dab7d547566c45b9b
#
_cell.length_a   1.000
_cell.length_b   1.000
_cell.length_c   1.000
_cell.angle_alpha   90.00
_cell.angle_beta   90.00
_cell.angle_gamma   90.00
#
_symmetry.space_group_name_H-M   'P 1'
#
loop_
_entity.id
_entity.type
_entity.pdbx_description
1 polymer ?
#
loop_
_entity_poly.entity_id
_entity_poly.type
_entity_poly.pdbx_seq_one_letter_code
_entity_poly.pdbx_strand_id
1 'polypeptide(L)'
;MKGRFGTLLSLTLVIFSCAKKEETITISPEDYHNSVDKVTEVMIHDIFSPPVASRIFAYPNVAAYEILAQKYEDYKSLSGQVRDFTDIPKPQDASNINYELSALIAHMDMSKRLIFSEERIETYQDSLYALWTDKNERVFNASKTYGLQVADHIHAWM
;
A
#
# COMPACT_ATOMS: atom_id res chain seq x y z
N MET A 1 -18.00 33.31 67.15
CA MET A 1 -18.17 32.16 66.24
C MET A 1 -17.50 32.51 64.90
N LYS A 2 -16.35 31.86 64.58
CA LYS A 2 -15.55 32.18 63.38
C LYS A 2 -15.80 31.10 62.35
N GLY A 3 -16.54 31.47 61.24
CA GLY A 3 -16.73 30.62 60.11
C GLY A 3 -15.48 30.58 59.19
N ARG A 4 -14.91 29.39 59.02
CA ARG A 4 -13.76 29.18 58.09
C ARG A 4 -14.33 28.84 56.73
N PHE A 5 -14.22 29.79 55.78
CA PHE A 5 -14.49 29.57 54.35
C PHE A 5 -13.31 28.79 53.77
N GLY A 6 -13.56 27.52 53.46
CA GLY A 6 -12.57 26.71 52.72
C GLY A 6 -12.74 26.90 51.23
N THR A 7 -11.78 27.59 50.60
CA THR A 7 -11.74 27.77 49.15
C THR A 7 -11.28 26.48 48.49
N LEU A 8 -12.19 25.73 47.87
CA LEU A 8 -11.90 24.54 47.04
C LEU A 8 -11.30 25.00 45.71
N LEU A 9 -10.00 24.95 45.58
CA LEU A 9 -9.28 25.25 44.32
C LEU A 9 -9.40 24.02 43.40
N SER A 10 -10.36 24.07 42.46
CA SER A 10 -10.52 23.05 41.43
C SER A 10 -9.41 23.17 40.39
N LEU A 11 -8.43 22.28 40.44
CA LEU A 11 -7.34 22.17 39.46
C LEU A 11 -7.88 21.47 38.20
N THR A 12 -8.31 22.26 37.23
CA THR A 12 -8.73 21.75 35.90
C THR A 12 -7.52 21.33 35.11
N LEU A 13 -7.28 20.01 35.03
CA LEU A 13 -6.24 19.43 34.19
C LEU A 13 -6.67 19.56 32.71
N VAL A 14 -6.17 20.56 32.02
CA VAL A 14 -6.33 20.69 30.54
C VAL A 14 -5.36 19.70 29.90
N ILE A 15 -5.88 18.53 29.51
CA ILE A 15 -5.13 17.56 28.69
C ILE A 15 -5.08 18.14 27.27
N PHE A 16 -3.98 18.76 26.90
CA PHE A 16 -3.65 19.06 25.51
C PHE A 16 -3.36 17.72 24.83
N SER A 17 -4.40 17.08 24.27
CA SER A 17 -4.19 16.03 23.29
C SER A 17 -3.63 16.68 22.03
N CYS A 18 -2.33 16.55 21.81
CA CYS A 18 -1.73 16.84 20.52
C CYS A 18 -2.23 15.77 19.53
N ALA A 19 -3.37 16.02 18.91
CA ALA A 19 -3.79 15.22 17.77
C ALA A 19 -2.75 15.43 16.65
N LYS A 20 -2.03 14.37 16.27
CA LYS A 20 -1.11 14.41 15.14
C LYS A 20 -1.93 14.79 13.90
N LYS A 21 -1.49 15.84 13.20
CA LYS A 21 -2.15 16.27 11.96
C LYS A 21 -1.94 15.19 10.90
N GLU A 22 -3.03 14.61 10.43
CA GLU A 22 -2.98 13.68 9.30
C GLU A 22 -2.53 14.41 8.04
N GLU A 23 -1.50 13.88 7.38
CA GLU A 23 -0.97 14.39 6.12
C GLU A 23 -1.48 13.52 4.97
N THR A 24 -1.61 14.13 3.79
CA THR A 24 -1.98 13.39 2.58
C THR A 24 -0.80 12.53 2.12
N ILE A 25 -1.03 11.23 1.92
CA ILE A 25 -0.07 10.35 1.27
C ILE A 25 -0.22 10.57 -0.24
N THR A 26 0.83 11.07 -0.87
CA THR A 26 0.90 11.25 -2.32
C THR A 26 1.90 10.26 -2.88
N ILE A 27 1.52 9.51 -3.89
CA ILE A 27 2.37 8.59 -4.65
C ILE A 27 2.58 9.19 -6.04
N SER A 28 3.82 9.42 -6.37
CA SER A 28 4.22 9.93 -7.68
C SER A 28 4.54 8.78 -8.65
N PRO A 29 4.56 9.03 -9.97
CA PRO A 29 5.08 8.05 -10.92
C PRO A 29 6.52 7.60 -10.62
N GLU A 30 7.34 8.50 -10.05
CA GLU A 30 8.70 8.19 -9.64
C GLU A 30 8.77 7.15 -8.52
N ASP A 31 7.85 7.21 -7.54
CA ASP A 31 7.78 6.20 -6.49
C ASP A 31 7.51 4.80 -7.07
N TYR A 32 6.68 4.74 -8.12
CA TYR A 32 6.41 3.50 -8.82
C TYR A 32 7.61 3.02 -9.62
N HIS A 33 8.31 3.89 -10.36
CA HIS A 33 9.53 3.57 -11.08
C HIS A 33 10.62 3.06 -10.14
N ASN A 34 10.82 3.70 -8.99
CA ASN A 34 11.77 3.24 -7.98
C ASN A 34 11.45 1.82 -7.46
N SER A 35 10.17 1.48 -7.34
CA SER A 35 9.74 0.12 -6.99
C SER A 35 10.10 -0.89 -8.08
N VAL A 36 9.88 -0.55 -9.37
CA VAL A 36 10.26 -1.41 -10.51
C VAL A 36 11.78 -1.57 -10.59
N ASP A 37 12.54 -0.50 -10.37
CA ASP A 37 14.00 -0.53 -10.37
C ASP A 37 14.53 -1.40 -9.23
N LYS A 38 13.89 -1.34 -8.04
CA LYS A 38 14.24 -2.22 -6.93
C LYS A 38 14.00 -3.69 -7.25
N VAL A 39 12.88 -4.02 -7.88
CA VAL A 39 12.61 -5.40 -8.35
C VAL A 39 13.65 -5.84 -9.38
N THR A 40 14.02 -4.94 -10.30
CA THR A 40 15.05 -5.19 -11.31
C THR A 40 16.41 -5.49 -10.67
N GLU A 41 16.83 -4.70 -9.68
CA GLU A 41 18.06 -4.94 -8.90
C GLU A 41 18.07 -6.34 -8.27
N VAL A 42 16.96 -6.73 -7.64
CA VAL A 42 16.85 -8.04 -7.00
C VAL A 42 16.83 -9.18 -8.01
N MET A 43 16.14 -9.02 -9.14
CA MET A 43 16.15 -10.02 -10.22
C MET A 43 17.55 -10.25 -10.80
N ILE A 44 18.35 -9.18 -10.95
CA ILE A 44 19.75 -9.29 -11.40
C ILE A 44 20.59 -10.03 -10.35
N HIS A 45 20.37 -9.71 -9.08
CA HIS A 45 21.04 -10.40 -7.96
C HIS A 45 20.72 -11.89 -7.93
N ASP A 46 19.47 -12.25 -8.12
CA ASP A 46 18.96 -13.62 -8.08
C ASP A 46 19.24 -14.43 -9.38
N ILE A 47 19.76 -13.76 -10.41
CA ILE A 47 20.18 -14.36 -11.69
C ILE A 47 19.03 -15.11 -12.40
N PHE A 48 17.85 -14.50 -12.47
CA PHE A 48 16.71 -15.09 -13.17
C PHE A 48 16.93 -15.17 -14.69
N SER A 49 16.48 -16.29 -15.28
CA SER A 49 16.45 -16.42 -16.74
C SER A 49 15.42 -15.48 -17.37
N PRO A 50 15.62 -15.01 -18.62
CA PRO A 50 14.70 -14.07 -19.26
C PRO A 50 13.22 -14.48 -19.27
N PRO A 51 12.84 -15.76 -19.53
CA PRO A 51 11.45 -16.18 -19.47
C PRO A 51 10.82 -16.07 -18.07
N VAL A 52 11.62 -16.27 -17.01
CA VAL A 52 11.14 -16.12 -15.63
C VAL A 52 11.06 -14.63 -15.27
N ALA A 53 12.10 -13.87 -15.62
CA ALA A 53 12.14 -12.43 -15.40
C ALA A 53 10.93 -11.70 -16.02
N SER A 54 10.50 -12.11 -17.24
CA SER A 54 9.32 -11.52 -17.89
C SER A 54 8.03 -11.70 -17.07
N ARG A 55 7.88 -12.81 -16.35
CA ARG A 55 6.72 -13.05 -15.47
C ARG A 55 6.82 -12.23 -14.19
N ILE A 56 8.02 -12.10 -13.62
CA ILE A 56 8.26 -11.26 -12.43
C ILE A 56 7.93 -9.79 -12.73
N PHE A 57 8.13 -9.33 -13.96
CA PHE A 57 7.65 -8.00 -14.37
C PHE A 57 6.15 -7.97 -14.64
N ALA A 58 5.59 -8.99 -15.30
CA ALA A 58 4.20 -8.94 -15.76
C ALA A 58 3.18 -8.96 -14.60
N TYR A 59 3.25 -9.94 -13.71
CA TYR A 59 2.20 -10.14 -12.70
C TYR A 59 2.09 -9.00 -11.66
N PRO A 60 3.19 -8.45 -11.12
CA PRO A 60 3.09 -7.29 -10.24
C PRO A 60 2.48 -6.06 -10.92
N ASN A 61 2.83 -5.84 -12.21
CA ASN A 61 2.27 -4.74 -12.98
C ASN A 61 0.78 -4.96 -13.31
N VAL A 62 0.34 -6.20 -13.53
CA VAL A 62 -1.09 -6.53 -13.66
C VAL A 62 -1.84 -6.20 -12.37
N ALA A 63 -1.31 -6.56 -11.20
CA ALA A 63 -1.95 -6.24 -9.93
C ALA A 63 -2.11 -4.72 -9.72
N ALA A 64 -1.06 -3.95 -9.99
CA ALA A 64 -1.10 -2.50 -9.90
C ALA A 64 -2.06 -1.88 -10.93
N TYR A 65 -2.01 -2.34 -12.17
CA TYR A 65 -2.87 -1.86 -13.24
C TYR A 65 -4.35 -2.05 -12.92
N GLU A 66 -4.75 -3.22 -12.45
CA GLU A 66 -6.14 -3.53 -12.12
C GLU A 66 -6.69 -2.63 -11.01
N ILE A 67 -5.87 -2.27 -10.02
CA ILE A 67 -6.26 -1.31 -8.99
C ILE A 67 -6.48 0.08 -9.60
N LEU A 68 -5.57 0.54 -10.45
CA LEU A 68 -5.67 1.85 -11.09
C LEU A 68 -6.84 1.92 -12.09
N ALA A 69 -7.12 0.83 -12.79
CA ALA A 69 -8.26 0.73 -13.71
C ALA A 69 -9.63 0.88 -13.01
N GLN A 70 -9.70 0.65 -11.69
CA GLN A 70 -10.93 0.94 -10.94
C GLN A 70 -11.12 2.43 -10.63
N LYS A 71 -10.03 3.19 -10.61
CA LYS A 71 -10.06 4.63 -10.32
C LYS A 71 -10.27 5.47 -11.57
N TYR A 72 -9.62 5.09 -12.67
CA TYR A 72 -9.56 5.89 -13.88
C TYR A 72 -10.42 5.28 -14.99
N GLU A 73 -11.48 5.98 -15.40
CA GLU A 73 -12.46 5.51 -16.38
C GLU A 73 -11.89 5.25 -17.79
N ASP A 74 -10.77 5.86 -18.12
CA ASP A 74 -10.07 5.65 -19.39
C ASP A 74 -9.38 4.28 -19.50
N TYR A 75 -9.20 3.58 -18.38
CA TYR A 75 -8.57 2.26 -18.33
C TYR A 75 -9.62 1.17 -18.22
N LYS A 76 -9.37 0.07 -18.91
CA LYS A 76 -10.27 -1.10 -18.90
C LYS A 76 -9.60 -2.25 -18.15
N SER A 77 -10.33 -2.86 -17.22
CA SER A 77 -9.90 -4.10 -16.57
C SER A 77 -9.56 -5.17 -17.60
N LEU A 78 -8.60 -6.01 -17.28
CA LEU A 78 -8.26 -7.21 -18.06
C LEU A 78 -9.29 -8.33 -17.87
N SER A 79 -10.21 -8.21 -16.91
CA SER A 79 -11.31 -9.14 -16.72
C SER A 79 -12.13 -9.29 -18.00
N GLY A 80 -12.39 -10.55 -18.39
CA GLY A 80 -13.05 -10.88 -19.65
C GLY A 80 -12.21 -10.65 -20.92
N GLN A 81 -11.00 -10.09 -20.83
CA GLN A 81 -10.07 -9.91 -21.93
C GLN A 81 -8.93 -10.95 -21.90
N VAL A 82 -8.54 -11.40 -20.71
CA VAL A 82 -7.51 -12.40 -20.50
C VAL A 82 -8.16 -13.68 -20.00
N ARG A 83 -7.64 -14.82 -20.46
CA ARG A 83 -8.20 -16.13 -20.15
C ARG A 83 -8.17 -16.38 -18.64
N ASP A 84 -9.30 -16.86 -18.12
CA ASP A 84 -9.52 -17.23 -16.72
C ASP A 84 -9.29 -16.07 -15.71
N PHE A 85 -9.13 -14.85 -16.20
CA PHE A 85 -8.98 -13.65 -15.36
C PHE A 85 -10.36 -13.11 -14.98
N THR A 86 -10.61 -13.05 -13.68
CA THR A 86 -11.87 -12.57 -13.10
C THR A 86 -11.75 -11.17 -12.52
N ASP A 87 -12.88 -10.54 -12.25
CA ASP A 87 -12.90 -9.22 -11.62
C ASP A 87 -12.16 -9.24 -10.27
N ILE A 88 -11.28 -8.27 -10.07
CA ILE A 88 -10.59 -8.12 -8.79
C ILE A 88 -11.55 -7.65 -7.68
N PRO A 89 -11.25 -7.95 -6.41
CA PRO A 89 -12.07 -7.48 -5.30
C PRO A 89 -12.16 -5.94 -5.29
N LYS A 90 -13.28 -5.42 -4.83
CA LYS A 90 -13.47 -3.98 -4.60
C LYS A 90 -13.08 -3.63 -3.15
N PRO A 91 -12.59 -2.41 -2.90
CA PRO A 91 -12.27 -1.99 -1.54
C PRO A 91 -13.54 -1.92 -0.68
N GLN A 92 -13.44 -2.34 0.58
CA GLN A 92 -14.56 -2.30 1.53
C GLN A 92 -14.95 -0.86 1.90
N ASP A 93 -13.97 0.03 2.00
CA ASP A 93 -14.16 1.46 2.29
C ASP A 93 -13.38 2.31 1.28
N ALA A 94 -14.04 2.62 0.18
CA ALA A 94 -13.45 3.43 -0.88
C ALA A 94 -13.10 4.88 -0.45
N SER A 95 -13.70 5.37 0.63
CA SER A 95 -13.46 6.75 1.10
C SER A 95 -12.09 6.95 1.75
N ASN A 96 -11.50 5.86 2.26
CA ASN A 96 -10.20 5.86 2.92
C ASN A 96 -9.08 5.20 2.07
N ILE A 97 -9.37 4.87 0.82
CA ILE A 97 -8.39 4.25 -0.08
C ILE A 97 -7.62 5.31 -0.87
N ASN A 98 -6.30 5.18 -0.86
CA ASN A 98 -5.44 5.79 -1.87
C ASN A 98 -5.09 4.70 -2.89
N TYR A 99 -5.66 4.80 -4.09
CA TYR A 99 -5.52 3.77 -5.12
C TYR A 99 -4.09 3.65 -5.64
N GLU A 100 -3.36 4.75 -5.78
CA GLU A 100 -1.95 4.74 -6.21
C GLU A 100 -1.09 4.04 -5.16
N LEU A 101 -1.34 4.30 -3.87
CA LEU A 101 -0.68 3.62 -2.78
C LEU A 101 -1.00 2.12 -2.77
N SER A 102 -2.28 1.76 -2.95
CA SER A 102 -2.69 0.35 -3.04
C SER A 102 -2.04 -0.37 -4.21
N ALA A 103 -1.94 0.30 -5.38
CA ALA A 103 -1.27 -0.24 -6.56
C ALA A 103 0.22 -0.48 -6.32
N LEU A 104 0.91 0.47 -5.70
CA LEU A 104 2.32 0.33 -5.35
C LEU A 104 2.55 -0.80 -4.34
N ILE A 105 1.68 -0.91 -3.33
CA ILE A 105 1.75 -2.01 -2.34
C ILE A 105 1.52 -3.36 -3.01
N ALA A 106 0.50 -3.48 -3.89
CA ALA A 106 0.22 -4.72 -4.61
C ALA A 106 1.39 -5.13 -5.52
N HIS A 107 2.01 -4.16 -6.22
CA HIS A 107 3.20 -4.38 -7.04
C HIS A 107 4.36 -4.94 -6.20
N MET A 108 4.68 -4.31 -5.08
CA MET A 108 5.79 -4.75 -4.22
C MET A 108 5.53 -6.12 -3.59
N ASP A 109 4.31 -6.38 -3.11
CA ASP A 109 3.94 -7.65 -2.49
C ASP A 109 3.98 -8.81 -3.50
N MET A 110 3.43 -8.61 -4.69
CA MET A 110 3.52 -9.59 -5.77
C MET A 110 4.97 -9.84 -6.19
N SER A 111 5.79 -8.80 -6.30
CA SER A 111 7.21 -8.93 -6.64
C SER A 111 7.95 -9.77 -5.61
N LYS A 112 7.72 -9.52 -4.32
CA LYS A 112 8.30 -10.28 -3.22
C LYS A 112 8.01 -11.78 -3.32
N ARG A 113 6.79 -12.15 -3.69
CA ARG A 113 6.37 -13.57 -3.84
C ARG A 113 7.03 -14.30 -5.01
N LEU A 114 7.67 -13.61 -5.95
CA LEU A 114 8.19 -14.14 -7.20
C LEU A 114 9.72 -14.20 -7.26
N ILE A 115 10.41 -13.74 -6.23
CA ILE A 115 11.86 -13.65 -6.16
C ILE A 115 12.42 -14.55 -5.06
N PHE A 116 13.74 -14.81 -5.07
CA PHE A 116 14.40 -15.62 -4.04
C PHE A 116 14.84 -14.79 -2.84
N SER A 117 15.37 -13.59 -3.09
CA SER A 117 15.87 -12.68 -2.05
C SER A 117 14.77 -11.75 -1.54
N GLU A 118 13.68 -12.34 -1.01
CA GLU A 118 12.48 -11.63 -0.53
C GLU A 118 12.80 -10.51 0.45
N GLU A 119 13.77 -10.73 1.34
CA GLU A 119 14.18 -9.78 2.37
C GLU A 119 14.66 -8.43 1.82
N ARG A 120 15.14 -8.41 0.56
CA ARG A 120 15.57 -7.17 -0.10
C ARG A 120 14.39 -6.28 -0.46
N ILE A 121 13.29 -6.88 -0.91
CA ILE A 121 12.04 -6.14 -1.16
C ILE A 121 11.36 -5.80 0.17
N GLU A 122 11.35 -6.71 1.14
CA GLU A 122 10.76 -6.48 2.46
C GLU A 122 11.41 -5.28 3.17
N THR A 123 12.74 -5.22 3.19
CA THR A 123 13.47 -4.06 3.74
C THR A 123 13.08 -2.75 3.06
N TYR A 124 12.92 -2.76 1.74
CA TYR A 124 12.46 -1.59 0.99
C TYR A 124 11.02 -1.22 1.34
N GLN A 125 10.10 -2.19 1.39
CA GLN A 125 8.71 -2.01 1.80
C GLN A 125 8.61 -1.41 3.20
N ASP A 126 9.35 -1.96 4.17
CA ASP A 126 9.28 -1.52 5.56
C ASP A 126 9.68 -0.06 5.73
N SER A 127 10.69 0.40 4.97
CA SER A 127 11.10 1.80 4.98
C SER A 127 9.99 2.75 4.49
N LEU A 128 9.27 2.35 3.44
CA LEU A 128 8.13 3.11 2.89
C LEU A 128 6.90 3.02 3.80
N TYR A 129 6.62 1.85 4.36
CA TYR A 129 5.49 1.63 5.26
C TYR A 129 5.61 2.48 6.53
N ALA A 130 6.80 2.57 7.10
CA ALA A 130 7.05 3.45 8.25
C ALA A 130 6.73 4.92 7.91
N LEU A 131 7.18 5.40 6.75
CA LEU A 131 6.92 6.77 6.27
C LEU A 131 5.42 7.03 6.06
N TRP A 132 4.70 6.11 5.42
CA TRP A 132 3.28 6.29 5.12
C TRP A 132 2.40 6.15 6.36
N THR A 133 2.74 5.24 7.27
CA THR A 133 2.09 5.11 8.58
C THR A 133 2.22 6.41 9.38
N ASP A 134 3.41 7.01 9.36
CA ASP A 134 3.65 8.27 10.06
C ASP A 134 2.83 9.44 9.50
N LYS A 135 2.61 9.47 8.19
CA LYS A 135 1.79 10.50 7.53
C LYS A 135 0.29 10.33 7.81
N ASN A 136 -0.26 9.16 7.55
CA ASN A 136 -1.68 8.87 7.75
C ASN A 136 -1.91 7.37 7.90
N GLU A 137 -1.90 6.89 9.12
CA GLU A 137 -2.04 5.48 9.45
C GLU A 137 -3.36 4.87 8.95
N ARG A 138 -4.46 5.61 9.01
CA ARG A 138 -5.77 5.12 8.58
C ARG A 138 -5.82 4.86 7.08
N VAL A 139 -5.39 5.85 6.28
CA VAL A 139 -5.34 5.72 4.81
C VAL A 139 -4.32 4.66 4.41
N PHE A 140 -3.17 4.62 5.07
CA PHE A 140 -2.17 3.58 4.82
C PHE A 140 -2.72 2.18 5.06
N ASN A 141 -3.33 1.93 6.23
CA ASN A 141 -3.84 0.60 6.59
C ASN A 141 -4.97 0.14 5.64
N ALA A 142 -5.90 1.04 5.29
CA ALA A 142 -6.96 0.73 4.34
C ALA A 142 -6.40 0.40 2.95
N SER A 143 -5.47 1.22 2.45
CA SER A 143 -4.83 1.03 1.15
C SER A 143 -3.98 -0.25 1.11
N LYS A 144 -3.24 -0.53 2.20
CA LYS A 144 -2.45 -1.76 2.34
C LYS A 144 -3.34 -2.99 2.31
N THR A 145 -4.41 -3.00 3.09
CA THR A 145 -5.35 -4.13 3.10
C THR A 145 -5.90 -4.40 1.72
N TYR A 146 -6.32 -3.36 1.01
CA TYR A 146 -6.85 -3.50 -0.34
C TYR A 146 -5.79 -3.96 -1.34
N GLY A 147 -4.60 -3.37 -1.33
CA GLY A 147 -3.49 -3.77 -2.19
C GLY A 147 -3.11 -5.24 -2.02
N LEU A 148 -3.05 -5.75 -0.77
CA LEU A 148 -2.77 -7.15 -0.47
C LEU A 148 -3.90 -8.08 -0.95
N GLN A 149 -5.17 -7.69 -0.82
CA GLN A 149 -6.30 -8.48 -1.34
C GLN A 149 -6.21 -8.64 -2.86
N VAL A 150 -5.83 -7.60 -3.59
CA VAL A 150 -5.64 -7.68 -5.04
C VAL A 150 -4.41 -8.52 -5.38
N ALA A 151 -3.31 -8.38 -4.66
CA ALA A 151 -2.14 -9.23 -4.83
C ALA A 151 -2.47 -10.72 -4.63
N ASP A 152 -3.26 -11.06 -3.61
CA ASP A 152 -3.73 -12.43 -3.38
C ASP A 152 -4.58 -12.95 -4.55
N HIS A 153 -5.46 -12.10 -5.09
CA HIS A 153 -6.30 -12.45 -6.24
C HIS A 153 -5.48 -12.75 -7.50
N ILE A 154 -4.51 -11.87 -7.80
CA ILE A 154 -3.61 -12.07 -8.95
C ILE A 154 -2.71 -13.30 -8.76
N HIS A 155 -2.21 -13.53 -7.55
CA HIS A 155 -1.42 -14.72 -7.25
C HIS A 155 -2.23 -16.02 -7.43
N ALA A 156 -3.51 -16.01 -7.09
CA ALA A 156 -4.39 -17.16 -7.27
C ALA A 156 -4.73 -17.43 -8.76
N TRP A 157 -4.76 -16.38 -9.59
CA TRP A 157 -4.98 -16.51 -11.03
C TRP A 157 -3.73 -17.02 -11.77
N MET A 158 -2.52 -16.71 -11.31
CA MET A 158 -1.23 -17.09 -11.88
C MET A 158 -1.06 -18.61 -12.05
#